data_413470f6eb5e15ccc4186a2d8c0257d8
#
_entry.id   413470f6eb5e15ccc4186a2d8c0257d8
#
_cell.length_a   1.000
_cell.length_b   1.000
_cell.length_c   1.000
_cell.angle_alpha   90.00
_cell.angle_beta   90.00
_cell.angle_gamma   90.00
#
_symmetry.space_group_name_H-M   'P 1'
#
loop_
_entity.id
_entity.type
_entity.pdbx_description
1 polymer ?
#
loop_
_entity_poly.entity_id
_entity_poly.type
_entity_poly.pdbx_seq_one_letter_code
_entity_poly.pdbx_strand_id
1 'polypeptide(L)'
;IPECLDPLVKRKIVRTNSLNPDGFKYFGKSMKTIKSSKNGWYERYQGEEQLIFTKEVKGVRSEWRAFVCDGEIMGMKCYIGSPFAPPDIKYCNSVIEAMEKKENIRSYTLDLMVLEDGITDVLELHDFFACGLYGFSNLTALRKMSILTQRKLLGRL
;
A
#
# COMPACT_ATOMS: atom_id res chain seq x y z
N ILE A 1 2.12 -4.60 -3.34
CA ILE A 1 0.87 -4.17 -3.99
C ILE A 1 0.27 -5.40 -4.66
N PRO A 2 -0.98 -5.80 -4.33
CA PRO A 2 -1.70 -6.87 -4.98
C PRO A 2 -1.91 -6.61 -6.49
N GLU A 3 -1.96 -7.68 -7.29
CA GLU A 3 -2.11 -7.57 -8.76
C GLU A 3 -3.44 -6.94 -9.19
N CYS A 4 -4.50 -7.11 -8.39
CA CYS A 4 -5.80 -6.49 -8.66
C CYS A 4 -5.75 -4.95 -8.70
N LEU A 5 -4.71 -4.34 -8.13
CA LEU A 5 -4.51 -2.89 -8.12
C LEU A 5 -3.66 -2.38 -9.28
N ASP A 6 -3.04 -3.25 -10.08
CA ASP A 6 -2.17 -2.82 -11.19
C ASP A 6 -2.85 -1.83 -12.15
N PRO A 7 -4.15 -1.98 -12.51
CA PRO A 7 -4.82 -0.99 -13.36
C PRO A 7 -5.03 0.37 -12.71
N LEU A 8 -4.97 0.46 -11.38
CA LEU A 8 -5.22 1.68 -10.61
C LEU A 8 -3.93 2.39 -10.21
N VAL A 9 -2.83 1.64 -10.07
CA VAL A 9 -1.52 2.22 -9.71
C VAL A 9 -0.96 3.00 -10.89
N LYS A 10 -0.63 4.27 -10.65
CA LYS A 10 -0.21 5.21 -11.71
C LYS A 10 1.28 5.16 -12.03
N ARG A 11 2.09 4.55 -11.17
CA ARG A 11 3.51 4.32 -11.42
C ARG A 11 3.78 2.94 -12.00
N LYS A 12 4.89 2.80 -12.71
CA LYS A 12 5.30 1.51 -13.27
C LYS A 12 5.60 0.50 -12.18
N ILE A 13 4.94 -0.67 -12.26
CA ILE A 13 5.21 -1.85 -11.45
C ILE A 13 5.73 -2.95 -12.37
N VAL A 14 6.78 -3.65 -11.93
CA VAL A 14 7.36 -4.79 -12.66
C VAL A 14 7.56 -5.94 -11.67
N ARG A 15 7.07 -7.12 -12.02
CA ARG A 15 7.31 -8.36 -11.26
C ARG A 15 8.27 -9.22 -12.05
N THR A 16 9.52 -9.31 -11.59
CA THR A 16 10.59 -9.99 -12.33
C THR A 16 11.71 -10.47 -11.41
N ASN A 17 12.44 -11.46 -11.87
CA ASN A 17 13.73 -11.85 -11.29
C ASN A 17 14.93 -11.21 -12.03
N SER A 18 14.65 -10.43 -13.10
CA SER A 18 15.68 -9.73 -13.87
C SER A 18 15.18 -8.33 -14.25
N LEU A 19 15.71 -7.29 -13.59
CA LEU A 19 15.47 -5.88 -13.90
C LEU A 19 16.66 -5.33 -14.67
N ASN A 20 16.42 -4.89 -15.89
CA ASN A 20 17.43 -4.23 -16.70
C ASN A 20 17.41 -2.71 -16.49
N PRO A 21 18.58 -2.04 -16.58
CA PRO A 21 18.66 -0.60 -16.45
C PRO A 21 17.85 0.10 -17.56
N ASP A 22 17.01 1.05 -17.17
CA ASP A 22 16.26 1.93 -18.08
C ASP A 22 16.42 3.42 -17.70
N GLY A 23 17.45 3.72 -16.89
CA GLY A 23 17.75 5.07 -16.39
C GLY A 23 16.94 5.49 -15.15
N PHE A 24 16.11 4.59 -14.60
CA PHE A 24 15.31 4.86 -13.41
C PHE A 24 15.74 3.98 -12.24
N LYS A 25 15.43 4.45 -11.02
CA LYS A 25 15.50 3.67 -9.79
C LYS A 25 14.17 3.01 -9.50
N TYR A 26 14.22 1.81 -8.96
CA TYR A 26 13.06 1.03 -8.56
C TYR A 26 13.24 0.55 -7.13
N PHE A 27 12.18 0.65 -6.33
CA PHE A 27 12.16 -0.01 -5.04
C PHE A 27 11.70 -1.46 -5.24
N GLY A 28 12.62 -2.40 -5.01
CA GLY A 28 12.34 -3.83 -5.06
C GLY A 28 11.84 -4.33 -3.71
N LYS A 29 10.77 -5.11 -3.70
CA LYS A 29 10.20 -5.76 -2.52
C LYS A 29 9.99 -7.24 -2.80
N SER A 30 10.41 -8.08 -1.84
CA SER A 30 10.13 -9.52 -1.88
C SER A 30 8.62 -9.78 -1.89
N MET A 31 8.20 -10.76 -2.68
CA MET A 31 6.81 -11.24 -2.68
C MET A 31 6.50 -12.10 -1.46
N LYS A 32 7.52 -12.49 -0.68
CA LYS A 32 7.35 -13.24 0.57
C LYS A 32 6.81 -12.32 1.66
N THR A 33 5.98 -12.88 2.54
CA THR A 33 5.35 -12.15 3.66
C THR A 33 6.33 -11.73 4.76
N ILE A 34 7.55 -12.29 4.77
CA ILE A 34 8.58 -11.99 5.77
C ILE A 34 9.52 -10.92 5.24
N LYS A 35 9.97 -9.99 6.11
CA LYS A 35 10.99 -9.01 5.76
C LYS A 35 12.20 -9.70 5.12
N SER A 36 12.50 -9.31 3.89
CA SER A 36 13.63 -9.83 3.14
C SER A 36 14.76 -8.82 3.13
N SER A 37 16.00 -9.29 3.26
CA SER A 37 17.20 -8.47 3.06
C SER A 37 17.33 -7.94 1.63
N LYS A 38 16.52 -8.47 0.70
CA LYS A 38 16.45 -8.04 -0.70
C LYS A 38 15.53 -6.84 -0.94
N ASN A 39 14.84 -6.34 0.09
CA ASN A 39 14.07 -5.11 -0.04
C ASN A 39 15.02 -3.92 -0.13
N GLY A 40 14.91 -3.10 -1.18
CA GLY A 40 15.80 -1.96 -1.37
C GLY A 40 15.66 -1.28 -2.73
N TRP A 41 16.52 -0.30 -2.97
CA TRP A 41 16.58 0.44 -4.23
C TRP A 41 17.50 -0.23 -5.23
N TYR A 42 17.04 -0.38 -6.47
CA TYR A 42 17.72 -1.03 -7.58
C TYR A 42 17.67 -0.18 -8.85
N GLU A 43 18.78 -0.14 -9.56
CA GLU A 43 18.85 0.29 -10.96
C GLU A 43 18.95 -0.95 -11.87
N ARG A 44 19.46 -2.06 -11.31
CA ARG A 44 19.60 -3.37 -11.93
C ARG A 44 19.33 -4.44 -10.87
N TYR A 45 18.72 -5.51 -11.27
CA TYR A 45 18.58 -6.71 -10.44
C TYR A 45 18.66 -7.96 -11.31
N GLN A 46 19.35 -8.97 -10.82
CA GLN A 46 19.32 -10.32 -11.38
C GLN A 46 19.48 -11.29 -10.22
N GLY A 47 18.50 -12.17 -10.04
CA GLY A 47 18.48 -13.12 -8.95
C GLY A 47 17.49 -14.26 -9.17
N GLU A 48 17.54 -15.26 -8.30
CA GLU A 48 16.63 -16.40 -8.35
C GLU A 48 15.20 -16.01 -7.87
N GLU A 49 15.10 -15.04 -6.97
CA GLU A 49 13.83 -14.61 -6.41
C GLU A 49 13.16 -13.55 -7.29
N GLN A 50 11.88 -13.75 -7.59
CA GLN A 50 11.07 -12.72 -8.20
C GLN A 50 10.74 -11.63 -7.17
N LEU A 51 11.02 -10.37 -7.51
CA LEU A 51 10.66 -9.20 -6.72
C LEU A 51 9.58 -8.37 -7.42
N ILE A 52 8.85 -7.60 -6.63
CA ILE A 52 7.98 -6.53 -7.12
C ILE A 52 8.80 -5.25 -7.12
N PHE A 53 9.01 -4.66 -8.28
CA PHE A 53 9.69 -3.39 -8.46
C PHE A 53 8.68 -2.29 -8.72
N THR A 54 8.74 -1.23 -7.91
CA THR A 54 7.96 -0.02 -8.13
C THR A 54 8.91 1.12 -8.50
N LYS A 55 8.63 1.79 -9.62
CA LYS A 55 9.43 2.93 -10.08
C LYS A 55 9.47 4.02 -9.02
N GLU A 56 10.66 4.63 -8.81
CA GLU A 56 10.80 5.82 -7.97
C GLU A 56 9.86 6.93 -8.43
N VAL A 57 9.20 7.56 -7.48
CA VAL A 57 8.34 8.73 -7.71
C VAL A 57 8.97 9.92 -7.03
N LYS A 58 9.11 11.01 -7.79
CA LYS A 58 9.59 12.31 -7.29
C LYS A 58 8.41 13.27 -7.10
N GLY A 59 8.61 14.30 -6.29
CA GLY A 59 7.58 15.31 -6.06
C GLY A 59 6.42 14.79 -5.20
N VAL A 60 6.70 13.92 -4.22
CA VAL A 60 5.71 13.50 -3.22
C VAL A 60 5.48 14.65 -2.25
N ARG A 61 4.26 15.18 -2.22
CA ARG A 61 3.84 16.29 -1.38
C ARG A 61 3.37 15.83 0.00
N SER A 62 2.73 14.66 0.06
CA SER A 62 2.27 14.06 1.31
C SER A 62 2.09 12.55 1.18
N GLU A 63 2.20 11.86 2.33
CA GLU A 63 1.87 10.44 2.46
C GLU A 63 0.85 10.25 3.56
N TRP A 64 -0.14 9.40 3.28
CA TRP A 64 -1.29 9.19 4.11
C TRP A 64 -1.54 7.71 4.35
N ARG A 65 -2.00 7.39 5.54
CA ARG A 65 -2.52 6.06 5.88
C ARG A 65 -4.02 6.10 6.07
N ALA A 66 -4.74 5.37 5.24
CA ALA A 66 -6.16 5.08 5.43
C ALA A 66 -6.32 3.77 6.20
N PHE A 67 -7.19 3.77 7.20
CA PHE A 67 -7.59 2.59 7.97
C PHE A 67 -8.89 2.08 7.38
N VAL A 68 -8.84 0.91 6.73
CA VAL A 68 -9.98 0.34 5.99
C VAL A 68 -10.55 -0.86 6.74
N CYS A 69 -11.87 -0.86 6.90
CA CYS A 69 -12.60 -1.93 7.57
C CYS A 69 -13.93 -2.17 6.87
N ASP A 70 -14.17 -3.40 6.40
CA ASP A 70 -15.38 -3.78 5.67
C ASP A 70 -15.72 -2.84 4.51
N GLY A 71 -14.71 -2.49 3.69
CA GLY A 71 -14.88 -1.61 2.54
C GLY A 71 -15.02 -0.13 2.85
N GLU A 72 -14.92 0.28 4.12
CA GLU A 72 -15.09 1.67 4.53
C GLU A 72 -13.80 2.25 5.10
N ILE A 73 -13.53 3.52 4.78
CA ILE A 73 -12.44 4.28 5.40
C ILE A 73 -12.87 4.73 6.80
N MET A 74 -12.34 4.09 7.81
CA MET A 74 -12.61 4.42 9.22
C MET A 74 -11.89 5.68 9.70
N GLY A 75 -10.91 6.14 8.95
CA GLY A 75 -10.15 7.36 9.16
C GLY A 75 -8.85 7.36 8.38
N MET A 76 -8.24 8.54 8.29
CA MET A 76 -6.99 8.76 7.57
C MET A 76 -6.04 9.62 8.39
N LYS A 77 -4.74 9.37 8.26
CA LYS A 77 -3.68 10.15 8.91
C LYS A 77 -2.58 10.48 7.91
N CYS A 78 -2.25 11.77 7.83
CA CYS A 78 -1.01 12.22 7.18
C CYS A 78 0.16 11.89 8.11
N TYR A 79 1.17 11.18 7.59
CA TYR A 79 2.34 10.80 8.39
C TYR A 79 3.65 11.36 7.80
N ILE A 80 3.65 11.81 6.54
CA ILE A 80 4.75 12.53 5.90
C ILE A 80 4.18 13.70 5.09
N GLY A 81 4.89 14.82 5.08
CA GLY A 81 4.60 15.97 4.23
C GLY A 81 3.46 16.85 4.72
N SER A 82 2.72 17.44 3.80
CA SER A 82 1.70 18.45 4.08
C SER A 82 0.32 17.85 4.39
N PRO A 83 -0.25 18.08 5.58
CA PRO A 83 -1.62 17.66 5.89
C PRO A 83 -2.69 18.42 5.08
N PHE A 84 -2.30 19.47 4.36
CA PHE A 84 -3.18 20.24 3.47
C PHE A 84 -3.21 19.70 2.03
N ALA A 85 -2.56 18.57 1.77
CA ALA A 85 -2.61 17.85 0.51
C ALA A 85 -3.24 16.47 0.73
N PRO A 86 -4.57 16.37 0.96
CA PRO A 86 -5.25 15.10 1.19
C PRO A 86 -5.36 14.28 -0.11
N PRO A 87 -5.46 12.95 -0.01
CA PRO A 87 -5.71 12.08 -1.16
C PRO A 87 -7.10 12.31 -1.77
N ASP A 88 -7.22 11.99 -3.05
CA ASP A 88 -8.51 11.91 -3.73
C ASP A 88 -9.32 10.73 -3.17
N ILE A 89 -10.42 11.02 -2.49
CA ILE A 89 -11.30 10.04 -1.87
C ILE A 89 -11.98 9.13 -2.91
N LYS A 90 -12.27 9.64 -4.10
CA LYS A 90 -12.86 8.82 -5.17
C LYS A 90 -11.87 7.75 -5.63
N TYR A 91 -10.61 8.16 -5.80
CA TYR A 91 -9.54 7.21 -6.10
C TYR A 91 -9.35 6.18 -4.97
N CYS A 92 -9.35 6.61 -3.71
CA CYS A 92 -9.26 5.70 -2.57
C CYS A 92 -10.38 4.66 -2.59
N ASN A 93 -11.62 5.07 -2.83
CA ASN A 93 -12.77 4.17 -2.90
C ASN A 93 -12.64 3.18 -4.06
N SER A 94 -12.16 3.60 -5.24
CA SER A 94 -11.90 2.69 -6.37
C SER A 94 -10.87 1.59 -6.01
N VAL A 95 -9.84 1.96 -5.26
CA VAL A 95 -8.83 1.00 -4.76
C VAL A 95 -9.47 0.01 -3.78
N ILE A 96 -10.29 0.49 -2.85
CA ILE A 96 -10.98 -0.34 -1.85
C ILE A 96 -11.94 -1.32 -2.54
N GLU A 97 -12.74 -0.86 -3.49
CA GLU A 97 -13.63 -1.71 -4.26
C GLU A 97 -12.90 -2.82 -5.04
N ALA A 98 -11.73 -2.51 -5.63
CA ALA A 98 -10.92 -3.49 -6.32
C ALA A 98 -10.37 -4.55 -5.36
N MET A 99 -9.98 -4.13 -4.14
CA MET A 99 -9.51 -5.04 -3.08
C MET A 99 -10.63 -5.97 -2.60
N GLU A 100 -11.82 -5.45 -2.32
CA GLU A 100 -12.95 -6.25 -1.85
C GLU A 100 -13.37 -7.34 -2.87
N LYS A 101 -13.37 -6.99 -4.15
CA LYS A 101 -13.77 -7.91 -5.23
C LYS A 101 -12.79 -9.07 -5.42
N LYS A 102 -11.53 -8.92 -5.06
CA LYS A 102 -10.46 -9.87 -5.42
C LYS A 102 -9.80 -10.57 -4.23
N GLU A 103 -9.66 -9.91 -3.10
CA GLU A 103 -8.76 -10.36 -2.04
C GLU A 103 -9.49 -10.83 -0.76
N ASN A 104 -10.79 -10.67 -0.64
CA ASN A 104 -11.57 -11.00 0.57
C ASN A 104 -10.88 -10.51 1.87
N ILE A 105 -10.20 -9.36 1.81
CA ILE A 105 -9.50 -8.75 2.95
C ILE A 105 -10.40 -7.66 3.52
N ARG A 106 -10.88 -7.86 4.74
CA ARG A 106 -11.85 -6.98 5.39
C ARG A 106 -11.23 -5.94 6.33
N SER A 107 -9.95 -6.07 6.65
CA SER A 107 -9.26 -5.16 7.58
C SER A 107 -7.81 -5.00 7.17
N TYR A 108 -7.41 -3.79 6.79
CA TYR A 108 -6.06 -3.45 6.34
C TYR A 108 -5.80 -1.96 6.42
N THR A 109 -4.55 -1.55 6.22
CA THR A 109 -4.22 -0.15 5.98
C THR A 109 -3.75 0.03 4.54
N LEU A 110 -4.16 1.14 3.95
CA LEU A 110 -3.81 1.57 2.62
C LEU A 110 -2.97 2.84 2.72
N ASP A 111 -1.71 2.75 2.34
CA ASP A 111 -0.83 3.89 2.26
C ASP A 111 -0.92 4.52 0.87
N LEU A 112 -1.08 5.83 0.86
CA LEU A 112 -1.31 6.65 -0.31
C LEU A 112 -0.27 7.77 -0.35
N MET A 113 0.18 8.14 -1.53
CA MET A 113 0.96 9.35 -1.76
C MET A 113 0.16 10.33 -2.61
N VAL A 114 0.36 11.61 -2.34
CA VAL A 114 -0.15 12.71 -3.16
C VAL A 114 1.03 13.44 -3.76
N LEU A 115 1.05 13.60 -5.06
CA LEU A 115 2.09 14.28 -5.80
C LEU A 115 1.88 15.80 -5.85
N GLU A 116 2.90 16.54 -6.28
CA GLU A 116 2.83 18.00 -6.42
C GLU A 116 1.74 18.46 -7.39
N ASP A 117 1.44 17.67 -8.42
CA ASP A 117 0.38 17.91 -9.38
C ASP A 117 -1.02 17.51 -8.87
N GLY A 118 -1.12 17.04 -7.62
CA GLY A 118 -2.37 16.60 -6.98
C GLY A 118 -2.77 15.16 -7.28
N ILE A 119 -1.98 14.42 -8.07
CA ILE A 119 -2.25 13.02 -8.34
C ILE A 119 -2.10 12.19 -7.06
N THR A 120 -3.12 11.39 -6.75
CA THR A 120 -3.08 10.37 -5.69
C THR A 120 -2.68 9.03 -6.29
N ASP A 121 -1.78 8.30 -5.63
CA ASP A 121 -1.40 6.94 -6.01
C ASP A 121 -1.21 6.05 -4.77
N VAL A 122 -1.40 4.74 -4.95
CA VAL A 122 -1.18 3.74 -3.90
C VAL A 122 0.31 3.59 -3.62
N LEU A 123 0.72 3.78 -2.39
CA LEU A 123 2.10 3.52 -1.96
C LEU A 123 2.29 2.07 -1.53
N GLU A 124 1.50 1.61 -0.57
CA GLU A 124 1.61 0.26 -0.01
C GLU A 124 0.30 -0.18 0.68
N LEU A 125 0.16 -1.50 0.89
CA LEU A 125 -0.86 -2.07 1.77
C LEU A 125 -0.19 -2.85 2.89
N HIS A 126 -0.77 -2.78 4.09
CA HIS A 126 -0.33 -3.55 5.24
C HIS A 126 -1.50 -4.25 5.92
N ASP A 127 -1.26 -5.43 6.44
CA ASP A 127 -2.15 -6.02 7.44
C ASP A 127 -2.23 -5.09 8.65
N PHE A 128 -3.40 -4.98 9.27
CA PHE A 128 -3.63 -4.04 10.36
C PHE A 128 -2.63 -4.20 11.52
N PHE A 129 -2.19 -5.40 11.84
CA PHE A 129 -1.23 -5.64 12.93
C PHE A 129 0.21 -5.21 12.62
N ALA A 130 0.54 -5.02 11.35
CA ALA A 130 1.89 -4.67 10.92
C ALA A 130 2.07 -3.17 10.65
N CYS A 131 1.15 -2.32 11.13
CA CYS A 131 1.12 -0.90 10.80
C CYS A 131 1.25 0.03 12.01
N GLY A 132 1.82 1.22 11.81
CA GLY A 132 1.78 2.32 12.76
C GLY A 132 0.43 3.04 12.73
N LEU A 133 -0.06 3.51 13.88
CA LEU A 133 -1.36 4.20 13.99
C LEU A 133 -1.28 5.69 13.65
N TYR A 134 -0.12 6.32 13.74
CA TYR A 134 0.10 7.76 13.48
C TYR A 134 -0.94 8.68 14.15
N GLY A 135 -1.34 8.36 15.40
CA GLY A 135 -2.35 9.09 16.13
C GLY A 135 -3.80 8.78 15.72
N PHE A 136 -4.07 7.74 14.93
CA PHE A 136 -5.42 7.23 14.76
C PHE A 136 -5.91 6.62 16.07
N SER A 137 -7.00 7.16 16.62
CA SER A 137 -7.48 6.87 17.98
C SER A 137 -8.95 6.46 18.04
N ASN A 138 -9.59 6.15 16.92
CA ASN A 138 -10.95 5.63 16.91
C ASN A 138 -10.97 4.20 17.48
N LEU A 139 -11.25 4.07 18.79
CA LEU A 139 -11.20 2.79 19.51
C LEU A 139 -12.19 1.76 18.95
N THR A 140 -13.36 2.19 18.51
CA THR A 140 -14.36 1.29 17.91
C THR A 140 -13.85 0.70 16.60
N ALA A 141 -13.26 1.53 15.74
CA ALA A 141 -12.63 1.07 14.50
C ALA A 141 -11.46 0.13 14.78
N LEU A 142 -10.55 0.52 15.68
CA LEU A 142 -9.39 -0.31 16.06
C LEU A 142 -9.80 -1.68 16.56
N ARG A 143 -10.82 -1.74 17.43
CA ARG A 143 -11.37 -3.01 17.95
C ARG A 143 -11.94 -3.88 16.83
N LYS A 144 -12.77 -3.29 15.94
CA LYS A 144 -13.36 -4.00 14.81
C LYS A 144 -12.30 -4.56 13.87
N MET A 145 -11.31 -3.73 13.50
CA MET A 145 -10.19 -4.10 12.64
C MET A 145 -9.36 -5.24 13.25
N SER A 146 -9.06 -5.16 14.55
CA SER A 146 -8.33 -6.23 15.26
C SER A 146 -9.07 -7.56 15.21
N ILE A 147 -10.39 -7.57 15.49
CA ILE A 147 -11.21 -8.78 15.47
C ILE A 147 -11.21 -9.41 14.07
N LEU A 148 -11.39 -8.61 13.02
CA LEU A 148 -11.40 -9.10 11.64
C LEU A 148 -10.05 -9.69 11.22
N THR A 149 -8.96 -9.01 11.59
CA THR A 149 -7.61 -9.51 11.29
C THR A 149 -7.31 -10.83 12.03
N GLN A 150 -7.71 -10.94 13.29
CA GLN A 150 -7.58 -12.19 14.05
C GLN A 150 -8.39 -13.33 13.40
N ARG A 151 -9.63 -13.07 12.99
CA ARG A 151 -10.45 -14.08 12.31
C ARG A 151 -9.81 -14.58 11.02
N LYS A 152 -9.26 -13.67 10.22
CA LYS A 152 -8.49 -14.02 9.01
C LYS A 152 -7.31 -14.94 9.34
N LEU A 153 -6.50 -14.58 10.34
CA LEU A 153 -5.34 -15.37 10.75
C LEU A 153 -5.71 -16.76 11.27
N LEU A 154 -6.90 -16.91 11.85
CA LEU A 154 -7.42 -18.18 12.36
C LEU A 154 -8.21 -18.98 11.31
N GLY A 155 -8.28 -18.52 10.05
CA GLY A 155 -9.07 -19.16 9.00
C GLY A 155 -10.58 -19.17 9.28
N ARG A 156 -11.10 -18.17 10.01
CA ARG A 156 -12.51 -18.06 10.43
C ARG A 156 -13.27 -16.94 9.70
N LEU A 157 -12.75 -16.49 8.56
CA LEU A 157 -13.42 -15.55 7.64
C LEU A 157 -13.85 -16.29 6.40
#